data_19c2cb646c36da6fe6f08470c32c8849
#
_entry.id   19c2cb646c36da6fe6f08470c32c8849
#
_cell.length_a   1.000
_cell.length_b   1.000
_cell.length_c   1.000
_cell.angle_alpha   90.00
_cell.angle_beta   90.00
_cell.angle_gamma   90.00
#
_symmetry.space_group_name_H-M   'P 1'
#
loop_
_entity.id
_entity.type
_entity.pdbx_description
1 polymer ?
#
loop_
_entity_poly.entity_id
_entity_poly.type
_entity_poly.pdbx_seq_one_letter_code
_entity_poly.pdbx_strand_id
1 'polypeptide(L)'
;QLIDATEIKSPLRKNLGEKNCETTEADRAQIMKLLRDFEETPQSKIFPNNEFGYWSVKVYQPQRDEHGNIVRDKKGKPVMDKKSKDTEIIPFRYEGGIEGFFQNEILPYSPDAWIDPKSIETGYELSFTKYFYKPKELRSLSEISSDIRAIEERTDGLLEDILGK
;
A
#
# COMPACT_ATOMS: atom_id res chain seq x y z
N GLN A 1 -10.22 4.42 -13.96
CA GLN A 1 -9.01 5.18 -14.31
C GLN A 1 -8.44 5.87 -13.07
N LEU A 2 -7.14 5.78 -12.86
CA LEU A 2 -6.39 6.57 -11.86
C LEU A 2 -5.45 7.53 -12.61
N ILE A 3 -5.38 8.79 -12.14
CA ILE A 3 -4.51 9.80 -12.74
C ILE A 3 -3.58 10.35 -11.65
N ASP A 4 -2.29 10.24 -11.86
CA ASP A 4 -1.26 10.87 -11.02
C ASP A 4 -1.02 12.30 -11.48
N ALA A 5 -1.55 13.25 -10.72
CA ALA A 5 -1.39 14.67 -10.97
C ALA A 5 -0.28 15.32 -10.13
N THR A 6 0.58 14.52 -9.48
CA THR A 6 1.63 15.03 -8.57
C THR A 6 2.56 16.04 -9.24
N GLU A 7 2.87 15.81 -10.51
CA GLU A 7 3.73 16.69 -11.31
C GLU A 7 2.98 17.76 -12.12
N ILE A 8 1.64 17.68 -12.14
CA ILE A 8 0.78 18.64 -12.84
C ILE A 8 0.43 19.78 -11.87
N LYS A 9 1.38 20.66 -11.66
CA LYS A 9 1.29 21.79 -10.73
C LYS A 9 2.21 22.92 -11.15
N SER A 10 1.85 24.13 -10.79
CA SER A 10 2.63 25.34 -11.06
C SER A 10 3.21 25.89 -9.74
N PRO A 11 4.47 26.32 -9.71
CA PRO A 11 5.06 26.89 -8.50
C PRO A 11 4.42 28.24 -8.17
N LEU A 12 4.19 28.49 -6.90
CA LEU A 12 3.77 29.80 -6.42
C LEU A 12 4.91 30.82 -6.54
N ARG A 13 4.56 32.05 -6.90
CA ARG A 13 5.52 33.16 -6.94
C ARG A 13 6.13 33.48 -5.56
N LYS A 14 5.36 33.22 -4.48
CA LYS A 14 5.79 33.33 -3.08
C LYS A 14 5.17 32.17 -2.31
N ASN A 15 5.94 31.55 -1.46
CA ASN A 15 5.45 30.49 -0.58
C ASN A 15 4.47 31.06 0.44
N LEU A 16 3.37 30.34 0.66
CA LEU A 16 2.35 30.62 1.67
C LEU A 16 2.45 29.54 2.75
N GLY A 17 3.35 29.74 3.71
CA GLY A 17 3.68 28.71 4.68
C GLY A 17 4.27 27.47 4.01
N GLU A 18 3.67 26.30 4.22
CA GLU A 18 4.09 25.04 3.60
C GLU A 18 3.64 24.90 2.13
N LYS A 19 2.71 25.73 1.68
CA LYS A 19 2.20 25.71 0.30
C LYS A 19 3.17 26.44 -0.62
N ASN A 20 3.81 25.69 -1.52
CA ASN A 20 4.77 26.18 -2.50
C ASN A 20 4.31 26.03 -3.98
N CYS A 21 3.19 25.39 -4.20
CA CYS A 21 2.62 25.19 -5.53
C CYS A 21 1.09 25.30 -5.51
N GLU A 22 0.52 25.45 -6.69
CA GLU A 22 -0.92 25.47 -6.92
C GLU A 22 -1.28 24.78 -8.23
N THR A 23 -2.54 24.45 -8.40
CA THR A 23 -3.08 23.90 -9.64
C THR A 23 -3.77 25.03 -10.41
N THR A 24 -3.13 25.49 -11.48
CA THR A 24 -3.65 26.55 -12.35
C THR A 24 -4.79 26.04 -13.25
N GLU A 25 -5.41 26.94 -14.02
CA GLU A 25 -6.43 26.55 -15.00
C GLU A 25 -5.83 25.68 -16.13
N ALA A 26 -4.60 25.95 -16.54
CA ALA A 26 -3.87 25.13 -17.51
C ALA A 26 -3.59 23.71 -16.97
N ASP A 27 -3.16 23.61 -15.70
CA ASP A 27 -2.94 22.32 -15.05
C ASP A 27 -4.25 21.51 -14.95
N ARG A 28 -5.35 22.16 -14.58
CA ARG A 28 -6.69 21.53 -14.57
C ARG A 28 -7.12 21.08 -15.96
N ALA A 29 -6.88 21.88 -16.99
CA ALA A 29 -7.19 21.51 -18.37
C ALA A 29 -6.40 20.27 -18.82
N GLN A 30 -5.12 20.15 -18.41
CA GLN A 30 -4.30 18.97 -18.67
C GLN A 30 -4.85 17.73 -17.96
N ILE A 31 -5.22 17.83 -16.70
CA ILE A 31 -5.84 16.72 -15.95
C ILE A 31 -7.15 16.29 -16.62
N MET A 32 -7.97 17.26 -17.02
CA MET A 32 -9.23 16.99 -17.71
C MET A 32 -9.03 16.36 -19.09
N LYS A 33 -7.94 16.69 -19.76
CA LYS A 33 -7.57 16.03 -21.03
C LYS A 33 -7.23 14.56 -20.79
N LEU A 34 -6.37 14.24 -19.83
CA LEU A 34 -6.03 12.85 -19.47
C LEU A 34 -7.28 12.04 -19.12
N LEU A 35 -8.22 12.65 -18.40
CA LEU A 35 -9.49 12.00 -18.05
C LEU A 35 -10.37 11.71 -19.27
N ARG A 36 -10.46 12.63 -20.22
CA ARG A 36 -11.31 12.51 -21.43
C ARG A 36 -10.73 11.56 -22.46
N ASP A 37 -9.41 11.61 -22.65
CA ASP A 37 -8.71 10.76 -23.60
C ASP A 37 -8.81 9.28 -23.21
N PHE A 38 -8.95 9.00 -21.93
CA PHE A 38 -9.11 7.65 -21.35
C PHE A 38 -8.07 6.68 -21.89
N GLU A 39 -6.80 7.08 -21.89
CA GLU A 39 -5.67 6.33 -22.40
C GLU A 39 -4.68 6.00 -21.29
N GLU A 40 -3.95 4.91 -21.44
CA GLU A 40 -2.85 4.57 -20.55
C GLU A 40 -1.61 5.39 -20.90
N THR A 41 -1.12 6.12 -19.90
CA THR A 41 0.10 6.94 -19.96
C THR A 41 0.91 6.73 -18.68
N PRO A 42 2.15 7.25 -18.59
CA PRO A 42 2.88 7.23 -17.32
C PRO A 42 2.13 7.88 -16.15
N GLN A 43 1.19 8.80 -16.45
CA GLN A 43 0.39 9.53 -15.47
C GLN A 43 -1.05 8.99 -15.34
N SER A 44 -1.51 8.14 -16.25
CA SER A 44 -2.88 7.63 -16.28
C SER A 44 -2.88 6.12 -16.45
N LYS A 45 -3.55 5.41 -15.54
CA LYS A 45 -3.70 3.96 -15.58
C LYS A 45 -5.16 3.55 -15.53
N ILE A 46 -5.51 2.55 -16.33
CA ILE A 46 -6.87 2.03 -16.45
C ILE A 46 -6.92 0.65 -15.82
N PHE A 47 -7.88 0.44 -14.93
CA PHE A 47 -8.08 -0.82 -14.24
C PHE A 47 -9.54 -1.25 -14.32
N PRO A 48 -9.81 -2.54 -14.34
CA PRO A 48 -11.17 -3.06 -14.15
C PRO A 48 -11.64 -2.78 -12.71
N ASN A 49 -12.96 -2.66 -12.50
CA ASN A 49 -13.51 -2.30 -11.19
C ASN A 49 -13.19 -3.31 -10.08
N ASN A 50 -13.03 -4.59 -10.42
CA ASN A 50 -12.66 -5.65 -9.48
C ASN A 50 -11.20 -5.58 -8.99
N GLU A 51 -10.37 -4.72 -9.57
CA GLU A 51 -8.99 -4.50 -9.10
C GLU A 51 -8.94 -3.88 -7.69
N PHE A 52 -9.93 -3.05 -7.35
CA PHE A 52 -9.94 -2.27 -6.13
C PHE A 52 -10.81 -2.85 -5.03
N GLY A 53 -11.64 -3.85 -5.37
CA GLY A 53 -12.56 -4.45 -4.44
C GLY A 53 -11.93 -5.60 -3.65
N TYR A 54 -12.42 -5.77 -2.42
CA TYR A 54 -12.07 -6.89 -1.57
C TYR A 54 -13.25 -7.30 -0.69
N TRP A 55 -13.21 -8.53 -0.22
CA TRP A 55 -14.04 -8.99 0.91
C TRP A 55 -13.20 -8.97 2.18
N SER A 56 -13.76 -8.41 3.23
CA SER A 56 -13.25 -8.55 4.59
C SER A 56 -14.07 -9.64 5.27
N VAL A 57 -13.40 -10.69 5.72
CA VAL A 57 -14.04 -11.84 6.35
C VAL A 57 -13.43 -12.11 7.72
N LYS A 58 -14.25 -12.52 8.68
CA LYS A 58 -13.75 -12.93 10.00
C LYS A 58 -13.58 -14.43 10.03
N VAL A 59 -12.37 -14.86 10.32
CA VAL A 59 -11.99 -16.25 10.50
C VAL A 59 -11.96 -16.56 11.98
N TYR A 60 -12.54 -17.66 12.35
CA TYR A 60 -12.60 -18.16 13.73
C TYR A 60 -11.95 -19.53 13.83
N GLN A 61 -11.35 -19.80 14.99
CA GLN A 61 -10.83 -21.11 15.35
C GLN A 61 -11.58 -21.63 16.59
N PRO A 62 -11.68 -22.96 16.76
CA PRO A 62 -12.29 -23.52 17.94
C PRO A 62 -11.39 -23.37 19.17
N GLN A 63 -12.02 -23.09 20.29
CA GLN A 63 -11.34 -23.15 21.58
C GLN A 63 -10.93 -24.60 21.86
N ARG A 64 -9.71 -24.79 22.38
CA ARG A 64 -9.18 -26.09 22.78
C ARG A 64 -8.98 -26.14 24.30
N ASP A 65 -9.19 -27.31 24.88
CA ASP A 65 -8.89 -27.57 26.28
C ASP A 65 -7.37 -27.81 26.52
N GLU A 66 -6.98 -28.08 27.77
CA GLU A 66 -5.60 -28.34 28.15
C GLU A 66 -5.01 -29.59 27.47
N HIS A 67 -5.87 -30.48 26.94
CA HIS A 67 -5.48 -31.70 26.23
C HIS A 67 -5.50 -31.55 24.71
N GLY A 68 -5.82 -30.32 24.21
CA GLY A 68 -5.87 -30.02 22.77
C GLY A 68 -7.21 -30.39 22.10
N ASN A 69 -8.22 -30.88 22.83
CA ASN A 69 -9.49 -31.22 22.24
C ASN A 69 -10.36 -29.98 22.02
N ILE A 70 -11.19 -30.03 20.97
CA ILE A 70 -12.13 -28.94 20.64
C ILE A 70 -13.24 -28.88 21.70
N VAL A 71 -13.34 -27.73 22.37
CA VAL A 71 -14.44 -27.46 23.30
C VAL A 71 -15.73 -27.26 22.51
N ARG A 72 -16.79 -27.97 22.90
CA ARG A 72 -18.11 -27.87 22.26
C ARG A 72 -19.17 -27.35 23.24
N ASP A 73 -20.14 -26.63 22.71
CA ASP A 73 -21.27 -26.12 23.47
C ASP A 73 -22.29 -27.25 23.77
N LYS A 74 -23.36 -26.91 24.52
CA LYS A 74 -24.46 -27.85 24.84
C LYS A 74 -25.19 -28.40 23.61
N LYS A 75 -25.00 -27.79 22.44
CA LYS A 75 -25.57 -28.19 21.13
C LYS A 75 -24.56 -28.93 20.24
N GLY A 76 -23.38 -29.25 20.76
CA GLY A 76 -22.33 -29.96 20.06
C GLY A 76 -21.54 -29.07 19.06
N LYS A 77 -21.78 -27.76 19.00
CA LYS A 77 -21.02 -26.85 18.11
C LYS A 77 -19.72 -26.45 18.75
N PRO A 78 -18.64 -26.27 17.95
CA PRO A 78 -17.38 -25.74 18.44
C PRO A 78 -17.57 -24.39 19.11
N VAL A 79 -16.97 -24.19 20.26
CA VAL A 79 -16.92 -22.89 20.94
C VAL A 79 -15.83 -22.08 20.29
N MET A 80 -16.13 -20.85 19.87
CA MET A 80 -15.19 -19.94 19.27
C MET A 80 -14.13 -19.50 20.28
N ASP A 81 -12.86 -19.58 19.90
CA ASP A 81 -11.80 -18.93 20.64
C ASP A 81 -11.78 -17.43 20.32
N LYS A 82 -12.11 -16.62 21.31
CA LYS A 82 -12.14 -15.15 21.17
C LYS A 82 -10.78 -14.53 20.91
N LYS A 83 -9.69 -15.21 21.28
CA LYS A 83 -8.32 -14.73 21.10
C LYS A 83 -7.78 -15.01 19.70
N SER A 84 -8.31 -16.00 19.01
CA SER A 84 -7.87 -16.43 17.67
C SER A 84 -8.72 -15.81 16.53
N LYS A 85 -9.60 -14.84 16.85
CA LYS A 85 -10.37 -14.14 15.83
C LYS A 85 -9.43 -13.31 14.97
N ASP A 86 -9.41 -13.62 13.68
CA ASP A 86 -8.63 -12.88 12.68
C ASP A 86 -9.54 -12.31 11.60
N THR A 87 -9.05 -11.29 10.89
CA THR A 87 -9.77 -10.65 9.80
C THR A 87 -8.90 -10.72 8.56
N GLU A 88 -9.41 -11.45 7.55
CA GLU A 88 -8.74 -11.63 6.29
C GLU A 88 -9.31 -10.70 5.22
N ILE A 89 -8.42 -10.18 4.39
CA ILE A 89 -8.76 -9.30 3.26
C ILE A 89 -8.53 -10.07 1.96
N ILE A 90 -9.61 -10.41 1.29
CA ILE A 90 -9.58 -11.26 0.10
C ILE A 90 -9.89 -10.41 -1.13
N PRO A 91 -8.93 -10.20 -2.05
CA PRO A 91 -9.17 -9.45 -3.27
C PRO A 91 -10.26 -10.07 -4.14
N PHE A 92 -11.11 -9.26 -4.79
CA PHE A 92 -12.16 -9.75 -5.69
C PHE A 92 -11.63 -10.59 -6.85
N ARG A 93 -10.37 -10.41 -7.22
CA ARG A 93 -9.70 -11.17 -8.28
C ARG A 93 -9.06 -12.47 -7.81
N TYR A 94 -9.17 -12.82 -6.50
CA TYR A 94 -8.64 -14.10 -6.04
C TYR A 94 -9.41 -15.26 -6.69
N GLU A 95 -8.68 -16.22 -7.25
CA GLU A 95 -9.29 -17.36 -7.93
C GLU A 95 -10.11 -18.21 -6.95
N GLY A 96 -11.36 -18.49 -7.31
CA GLY A 96 -12.30 -19.16 -6.43
C GLY A 96 -12.94 -18.27 -5.35
N GLY A 97 -12.61 -16.95 -5.32
CA GLY A 97 -13.19 -15.99 -4.37
C GLY A 97 -12.91 -16.34 -2.92
N ILE A 98 -13.88 -16.08 -2.03
CA ILE A 98 -13.75 -16.34 -0.58
C ILE A 98 -13.51 -17.83 -0.30
N GLU A 99 -14.23 -18.71 -1.01
CA GLU A 99 -14.12 -20.15 -0.79
C GLU A 99 -12.74 -20.66 -1.22
N GLY A 100 -12.25 -20.25 -2.40
CA GLY A 100 -10.92 -20.60 -2.89
C GLY A 100 -9.81 -20.12 -1.96
N PHE A 101 -9.92 -18.89 -1.46
CA PHE A 101 -8.98 -18.37 -0.48
C PHE A 101 -9.00 -19.18 0.82
N PHE A 102 -10.18 -19.49 1.33
CA PHE A 102 -10.32 -20.26 2.56
C PHE A 102 -9.69 -21.65 2.45
N GLN A 103 -9.93 -22.35 1.33
CA GLN A 103 -9.38 -23.67 1.06
C GLN A 103 -7.85 -23.66 0.89
N ASN A 104 -7.31 -22.65 0.22
CA ASN A 104 -5.90 -22.64 -0.16
C ASN A 104 -5.00 -21.97 0.89
N GLU A 105 -5.49 -20.93 1.56
CA GLU A 105 -4.67 -20.09 2.42
C GLU A 105 -4.96 -20.29 3.92
N ILE A 106 -6.15 -20.76 4.29
CA ILE A 106 -6.53 -20.87 5.71
C ILE A 106 -6.52 -22.32 6.18
N LEU A 107 -7.23 -23.21 5.50
CA LEU A 107 -7.38 -24.60 5.94
C LEU A 107 -6.07 -25.38 6.05
N PRO A 108 -5.03 -25.18 5.21
CA PRO A 108 -3.76 -25.87 5.36
C PRO A 108 -3.05 -25.60 6.70
N TYR A 109 -3.27 -24.40 7.26
CA TYR A 109 -2.67 -23.99 8.53
C TYR A 109 -3.63 -24.11 9.71
N SER A 110 -4.92 -24.08 9.45
CA SER A 110 -5.99 -24.11 10.47
C SER A 110 -7.16 -24.98 9.99
N PRO A 111 -7.02 -26.32 10.01
CA PRO A 111 -8.03 -27.24 9.44
C PRO A 111 -9.41 -27.16 10.07
N ASP A 112 -9.50 -26.70 11.32
CA ASP A 112 -10.76 -26.56 12.06
C ASP A 112 -11.34 -25.14 12.03
N ALA A 113 -10.74 -24.22 11.23
CA ALA A 113 -11.22 -22.85 11.11
C ALA A 113 -12.54 -22.78 10.35
N TRP A 114 -13.30 -21.71 10.56
CA TRP A 114 -14.49 -21.39 9.78
C TRP A 114 -14.67 -19.89 9.61
N ILE A 115 -15.38 -19.50 8.55
CA ILE A 115 -15.80 -18.12 8.31
C ILE A 115 -17.26 -17.95 8.78
N ASP A 116 -17.54 -16.84 9.47
CA ASP A 116 -18.93 -16.45 9.72
C ASP A 116 -19.49 -15.74 8.48
N PRO A 117 -20.48 -16.31 7.79
CA PRO A 117 -21.06 -15.69 6.61
C PRO A 117 -21.65 -14.29 6.86
N LYS A 118 -22.03 -14.00 8.11
CA LYS A 118 -22.57 -12.69 8.51
C LYS A 118 -21.47 -11.63 8.68
N SER A 119 -20.22 -12.06 8.72
CA SER A 119 -19.07 -11.15 8.88
C SER A 119 -18.50 -10.66 7.56
N ILE A 120 -19.04 -11.13 6.43
CA ILE A 120 -18.53 -10.77 5.10
C ILE A 120 -18.94 -9.33 4.80
N GLU A 121 -17.94 -8.47 4.67
CA GLU A 121 -18.10 -7.08 4.31
C GLU A 121 -17.35 -6.81 2.98
N THR A 122 -17.92 -5.95 2.15
CA THR A 122 -17.30 -5.52 0.90
C THR A 122 -16.63 -4.17 1.09
N GLY A 123 -15.37 -4.07 0.71
CA GLY A 123 -14.61 -2.84 0.73
C GLY A 123 -13.95 -2.53 -0.60
N TYR A 124 -13.48 -1.29 -0.75
CA TYR A 124 -12.69 -0.84 -1.89
C TYR A 124 -11.51 -0.02 -1.39
N GLU A 125 -10.34 -0.30 -1.94
CA GLU A 125 -9.12 0.43 -1.62
C GLU A 125 -8.42 0.92 -2.88
N LEU A 126 -8.13 2.24 -2.91
CA LEU A 126 -7.41 2.90 -3.99
C LEU A 126 -6.00 3.27 -3.51
N SER A 127 -5.04 2.39 -3.72
CA SER A 127 -3.65 2.63 -3.34
C SER A 127 -2.88 3.30 -4.48
N PHE A 128 -2.87 4.64 -4.52
CA PHE A 128 -2.10 5.40 -5.53
C PHE A 128 -0.61 5.07 -5.48
N THR A 129 -0.06 4.91 -4.28
CA THR A 129 1.35 4.55 -4.09
C THR A 129 1.70 3.25 -4.79
N LYS A 130 0.84 2.22 -4.69
CA LYS A 130 1.07 0.92 -5.35
C LYS A 130 1.22 1.06 -6.86
N TYR A 131 0.45 1.94 -7.49
CA TYR A 131 0.36 2.03 -8.96
C TYR A 131 1.29 3.07 -9.57
N PHE A 132 1.64 4.12 -8.82
CA PHE A 132 2.44 5.25 -9.31
C PHE A 132 3.78 5.40 -8.58
N TYR A 133 4.09 4.51 -7.62
CA TYR A 133 5.38 4.55 -6.97
C TYR A 133 6.52 4.32 -7.97
N LYS A 134 7.40 5.28 -8.05
CA LYS A 134 8.65 5.17 -8.80
C LYS A 134 9.78 5.04 -7.78
N PRO A 135 10.43 3.87 -7.67
CA PRO A 135 11.57 3.73 -6.78
C PRO A 135 12.64 4.72 -7.18
N LYS A 136 13.15 5.45 -6.20
CA LYS A 136 14.30 6.33 -6.42
C LYS A 136 15.53 5.44 -6.58
N GLU A 137 16.21 5.57 -7.70
CA GLU A 137 17.49 4.89 -7.90
C GLU A 137 18.47 5.34 -6.83
N LEU A 138 19.02 4.37 -6.11
CA LEU A 138 20.02 4.63 -5.10
C LEU A 138 21.35 4.88 -5.81
N ARG A 139 22.05 5.91 -5.37
CA ARG A 139 23.39 6.21 -5.87
C ARG A 139 24.33 5.07 -5.50
N SER A 140 25.26 4.75 -6.39
CA SER A 140 26.27 3.74 -6.13
C SER A 140 27.22 4.18 -5.02
N LEU A 141 27.79 3.22 -4.29
CA LEU A 141 28.79 3.52 -3.26
C LEU A 141 30.01 4.26 -3.84
N SER A 142 30.37 3.98 -5.11
CA SER A 142 31.48 4.65 -5.79
C SER A 142 31.19 6.15 -6.05
N GLU A 143 29.95 6.48 -6.44
CA GLU A 143 29.55 7.89 -6.61
C GLU A 143 29.53 8.63 -5.28
N ILE A 144 29.00 8.00 -4.22
CA ILE A 144 28.98 8.59 -2.88
C ILE A 144 30.42 8.81 -2.38
N SER A 145 31.30 7.83 -2.54
CA SER A 145 32.71 7.92 -2.14
C SER A 145 33.46 9.01 -2.93
N SER A 146 33.17 9.14 -4.21
CA SER A 146 33.76 10.20 -5.06
C SER A 146 33.33 11.59 -4.60
N ASP A 147 32.04 11.77 -4.26
CA ASP A 147 31.52 13.04 -3.76
C ASP A 147 32.13 13.40 -2.39
N ILE A 148 32.29 12.41 -1.51
CA ILE A 148 32.91 12.63 -0.18
C ILE A 148 34.38 13.10 -0.39
N ARG A 149 35.15 12.43 -1.25
CA ARG A 149 36.54 12.85 -1.56
C ARG A 149 36.58 14.24 -2.16
N ALA A 150 35.69 14.56 -3.08
CA ALA A 150 35.63 15.90 -3.67
C ALA A 150 35.29 17.00 -2.64
N ILE A 151 34.49 16.65 -1.62
CA ILE A 151 34.23 17.57 -0.51
C ILE A 151 35.45 17.71 0.41
N GLU A 152 36.11 16.61 0.76
CA GLU A 152 37.35 16.62 1.54
C GLU A 152 38.43 17.49 0.86
N GLU A 153 38.70 17.29 -0.42
CA GLU A 153 39.66 18.11 -1.19
C GLU A 153 39.30 19.61 -1.17
N ARG A 154 38.02 19.94 -1.22
CA ARG A 154 37.57 21.35 -1.15
C ARG A 154 37.63 21.94 0.24
N THR A 155 37.60 21.13 1.30
CA THR A 155 37.65 21.58 2.69
C THR A 155 39.04 21.56 3.28
N ASP A 156 40.01 20.87 2.68
CA ASP A 156 41.41 20.77 3.16
C ASP A 156 42.11 22.13 3.24
N GLY A 157 41.76 23.09 2.38
CA GLY A 157 42.27 24.45 2.44
C GLY A 157 41.50 25.40 3.36
N LEU A 158 40.23 25.12 3.65
CA LEU A 158 39.37 26.01 4.44
C LEU A 158 39.73 26.06 5.94
N LEU A 159 40.25 24.97 6.48
CA LEU A 159 40.75 24.92 7.86
C LEU A 159 42.02 25.71 8.03
N GLU A 160 42.96 25.68 7.07
CA GLU A 160 44.18 26.47 7.06
C GLU A 160 43.87 27.96 6.92
N ASP A 161 42.95 28.34 6.04
CA ASP A 161 42.49 29.72 5.88
C ASP A 161 41.81 30.30 7.14
N ILE A 162 41.05 29.49 7.87
CA ILE A 162 40.35 29.90 9.11
C ILE A 162 41.34 29.98 10.29
N LEU A 163 42.30 29.07 10.36
CA LEU A 163 43.28 29.00 11.45
C LEU A 163 44.48 29.97 11.27
N GLY A 164 44.57 30.66 10.15
CA GLY A 164 45.49 31.76 9.95
C GLY A 164 46.97 31.33 9.90
N LYS A 165 47.27 30.25 9.25
CA LYS A 165 48.62 29.86 8.88
C LYS A 165 48.94 30.21 7.45
#